data_10e3e2e055f7582fde50928234f2b867
#
_entry.id   10e3e2e055f7582fde50928234f2b867
#
_cell.length_a   1.000
_cell.length_b   1.000
_cell.length_c   1.000
_cell.angle_alpha   90.00
_cell.angle_beta   90.00
_cell.angle_gamma   90.00
#
_symmetry.space_group_name_H-M   'P 1'
#
loop_
_entity.id
_entity.type
_entity.pdbx_description
1 polymer ?
#
loop_
_entity_poly.entity_id
_entity_poly.type
_entity_poly.pdbx_seq_one_letter_code
_entity_poly.pdbx_strand_id
1 'polypeptide(L)'
;MRLDKYLVENCFFESGNKAKEAILNEKVRVNGEIIKKPAFKILEDVEIEILGDTFVSRAAWKLKNYIDKYNIDVKDKLALDIGSSTGGFSEVLLNYGVKKVICVDVGKNQLHSKIKDDKRSKVYEEMDIREFSYPEKFDIIVSDVSFISLVHIINKVDELAKKDIILLFKPQFEVGKNAKRNKKGVVIDERAIFSALENFKLQCKMKKWELLKEEKSSILGKEGNEEYILHFIK
;
A
#
# COMPACT_ATOMS: atom_id res chain seq x y z
N MET A 1 -28.05 18.58 -5.49
CA MET A 1 -26.98 17.75 -6.12
C MET A 1 -26.94 16.35 -5.49
N ARG A 2 -26.33 15.32 -6.11
CA ARG A 2 -26.10 14.02 -5.46
C ARG A 2 -24.88 14.11 -4.53
N LEU A 3 -24.93 13.43 -3.38
CA LEU A 3 -23.82 13.45 -2.39
C LEU A 3 -22.48 12.99 -2.99
N ASP A 4 -22.46 11.90 -3.76
CA ASP A 4 -21.23 11.41 -4.40
C ASP A 4 -20.58 12.43 -5.35
N LYS A 5 -21.39 13.22 -6.06
CA LYS A 5 -20.92 14.32 -6.92
C LYS A 5 -20.47 15.52 -6.09
N TYR A 6 -21.27 15.91 -5.09
CA TYR A 6 -20.97 17.03 -4.21
C TYR A 6 -19.60 16.86 -3.55
N LEU A 7 -19.32 15.66 -3.04
CA LEU A 7 -18.04 15.34 -2.37
C LEU A 7 -16.83 15.47 -3.29
N VAL A 8 -16.98 15.19 -4.57
CA VAL A 8 -15.89 15.37 -5.55
C VAL A 8 -15.76 16.84 -5.95
N GLU A 9 -16.86 17.51 -6.25
CA GLU A 9 -16.84 18.92 -6.68
C GLU A 9 -16.31 19.86 -5.58
N ASN A 10 -16.49 19.47 -4.30
CA ASN A 10 -15.96 20.21 -3.15
C ASN A 10 -14.63 19.61 -2.62
N CYS A 11 -13.92 18.81 -3.42
CA CYS A 11 -12.58 18.29 -3.14
C CYS A 11 -12.47 17.42 -1.87
N PHE A 12 -13.57 16.87 -1.34
CA PHE A 12 -13.51 15.88 -0.26
C PHE A 12 -12.94 14.54 -0.74
N PHE A 13 -13.16 14.18 -2.01
CA PHE A 13 -12.63 12.98 -2.64
C PHE A 13 -12.20 13.28 -4.08
N GLU A 14 -11.15 12.61 -4.54
CA GLU A 14 -10.57 12.79 -5.88
C GLU A 14 -11.42 12.18 -7.00
N SER A 15 -12.34 11.26 -6.68
CA SER A 15 -13.16 10.59 -7.68
C SER A 15 -14.51 10.15 -7.12
N GLY A 16 -15.51 10.07 -8.01
CA GLY A 16 -16.84 9.58 -7.67
C GLY A 16 -16.85 8.15 -7.12
N ASN A 17 -15.89 7.31 -7.51
CA ASN A 17 -15.78 5.95 -6.97
C ASN A 17 -15.30 5.96 -5.51
N LYS A 18 -14.30 6.78 -5.16
CA LYS A 18 -13.84 6.97 -3.78
C LYS A 18 -14.94 7.56 -2.89
N ALA A 19 -15.66 8.56 -3.40
CA ALA A 19 -16.81 9.14 -2.70
C ALA A 19 -17.92 8.11 -2.44
N LYS A 20 -18.29 7.32 -3.45
CA LYS A 20 -19.30 6.24 -3.29
C LYS A 20 -18.86 5.20 -2.28
N GLU A 21 -17.62 4.76 -2.33
CA GLU A 21 -17.05 3.78 -1.39
C GLU A 21 -17.10 4.32 0.04
N ALA A 22 -16.71 5.56 0.28
CA ALA A 22 -16.77 6.20 1.59
C ALA A 22 -18.21 6.27 2.13
N ILE A 23 -19.18 6.64 1.29
CA ILE A 23 -20.59 6.72 1.66
C ILE A 23 -21.12 5.32 2.01
N LEU A 24 -20.84 4.30 1.19
CA LEU A 24 -21.28 2.93 1.43
C LEU A 24 -20.65 2.32 2.67
N ASN A 25 -19.44 2.74 3.03
CA ASN A 25 -18.73 2.33 4.23
C ASN A 25 -19.06 3.20 5.45
N GLU A 26 -20.15 3.97 5.40
CA GLU A 26 -20.64 4.78 6.53
C GLU A 26 -19.65 5.85 7.04
N LYS A 27 -18.72 6.27 6.18
CA LYS A 27 -17.68 7.24 6.51
C LYS A 27 -18.05 8.69 6.23
N VAL A 28 -19.28 8.96 5.83
CA VAL A 28 -19.75 10.31 5.50
C VAL A 28 -20.94 10.67 6.35
N ARG A 29 -20.80 11.76 7.12
CA ARG A 29 -21.93 12.43 7.76
C ARG A 29 -22.33 13.67 7.00
N VAL A 30 -23.61 13.92 6.95
CA VAL A 30 -24.21 15.15 6.44
C VAL A 30 -25.07 15.73 7.55
N ASN A 31 -24.77 16.92 8.02
CA ASN A 31 -25.43 17.57 9.16
C ASN A 31 -25.52 16.66 10.40
N GLY A 32 -24.43 15.93 10.70
CA GLY A 32 -24.33 15.03 11.84
C GLY A 32 -24.88 13.61 11.63
N GLU A 33 -25.61 13.34 10.53
CA GLU A 33 -26.18 12.02 10.23
C GLU A 33 -25.34 11.21 9.24
N ILE A 34 -25.11 9.91 9.54
CA ILE A 34 -24.40 9.00 8.63
C ILE A 34 -25.26 8.70 7.41
N ILE A 35 -24.75 9.02 6.22
CA ILE A 35 -25.43 8.76 4.97
C ILE A 35 -24.83 7.53 4.28
N LYS A 36 -25.68 6.54 3.95
CA LYS A 36 -25.28 5.27 3.31
C LYS A 36 -25.61 5.22 1.80
N LYS A 37 -26.28 6.26 1.27
CA LYS A 37 -26.77 6.27 -0.10
C LYS A 37 -26.01 7.29 -0.95
N PRO A 38 -25.17 6.86 -1.94
CA PRO A 38 -24.41 7.77 -2.78
C PRO A 38 -25.26 8.80 -3.55
N ALA A 39 -26.50 8.39 -3.91
CA ALA A 39 -27.45 9.25 -4.61
C ALA A 39 -28.27 10.16 -3.66
N PHE A 40 -27.91 10.23 -2.37
CA PHE A 40 -28.56 11.17 -1.44
C PHE A 40 -28.51 12.58 -1.99
N LYS A 41 -29.65 13.28 -1.97
CA LYS A 41 -29.76 14.64 -2.49
C LYS A 41 -29.29 15.64 -1.45
N ILE A 42 -28.24 16.37 -1.76
CA ILE A 42 -27.74 17.51 -0.99
C ILE A 42 -28.44 18.78 -1.48
N LEU A 43 -28.97 19.53 -0.53
CA LEU A 43 -29.39 20.92 -0.69
C LEU A 43 -28.18 21.83 -0.41
N GLU A 44 -28.28 23.12 -0.67
CA GLU A 44 -27.21 24.08 -0.39
C GLU A 44 -26.98 24.20 1.14
N ASP A 45 -25.75 24.57 1.54
CA ASP A 45 -25.33 24.80 2.94
C ASP A 45 -25.43 23.58 3.87
N VAL A 46 -24.78 22.47 3.51
CA VAL A 46 -24.65 21.29 4.36
C VAL A 46 -23.29 21.19 5.01
N GLU A 47 -23.28 20.81 6.27
CA GLU A 47 -22.04 20.40 6.97
C GLU A 47 -21.68 18.98 6.57
N ILE A 48 -20.45 18.79 6.06
CA ILE A 48 -19.90 17.48 5.70
C ILE A 48 -18.81 17.12 6.69
N GLU A 49 -18.95 15.96 7.33
CA GLU A 49 -17.91 15.34 8.13
C GLU A 49 -17.49 14.00 7.50
N ILE A 50 -16.19 13.84 7.24
CA ILE A 50 -15.65 12.57 6.78
C ILE A 50 -15.09 11.80 7.98
N LEU A 51 -15.65 10.63 8.25
CA LEU A 51 -15.32 9.80 9.40
C LEU A 51 -14.16 8.85 9.08
N GLY A 52 -13.20 8.81 9.99
CA GLY A 52 -12.04 7.92 9.93
C GLY A 52 -10.95 8.38 8.96
N ASP A 53 -9.88 7.61 8.91
CA ASP A 53 -8.73 7.89 8.07
C ASP A 53 -9.13 7.81 6.58
N THR A 54 -8.99 8.89 5.85
CA THR A 54 -9.10 8.91 4.40
C THR A 54 -7.68 8.84 3.83
N PHE A 55 -7.31 7.68 3.29
CA PHE A 55 -6.01 7.51 2.65
C PHE A 55 -6.07 7.78 1.15
N VAL A 56 -4.96 8.22 0.60
CA VAL A 56 -4.80 8.45 -0.86
C VAL A 56 -5.03 7.18 -1.67
N SER A 57 -4.86 6.01 -1.07
CA SER A 57 -5.16 4.75 -1.73
C SER A 57 -5.64 3.67 -0.75
N ARG A 58 -6.38 2.69 -1.28
CA ARG A 58 -6.82 1.51 -0.54
C ARG A 58 -5.65 0.66 0.00
N ALA A 59 -4.50 0.70 -0.69
CA ALA A 59 -3.30 -0.01 -0.28
C ALA A 59 -2.81 0.40 1.12
N ALA A 60 -3.00 1.66 1.51
CA ALA A 60 -2.65 2.17 2.82
C ALA A 60 -3.19 1.30 3.97
N TRP A 61 -4.43 0.82 3.84
CA TRP A 61 -5.05 -0.01 4.86
C TRP A 61 -4.34 -1.34 5.10
N LYS A 62 -3.66 -1.90 4.09
CA LYS A 62 -2.88 -3.12 4.25
C LYS A 62 -1.74 -2.91 5.24
N LEU A 63 -0.95 -1.85 5.02
CA LEU A 63 0.17 -1.51 5.90
C LEU A 63 -0.31 -1.00 7.26
N LYS A 64 -1.31 -0.11 7.28
CA LYS A 64 -1.87 0.42 8.53
C LYS A 64 -2.35 -0.69 9.46
N ASN A 65 -3.22 -1.58 8.95
CA ASN A 65 -3.76 -2.67 9.75
C ASN A 65 -2.64 -3.60 10.28
N TYR A 66 -1.59 -3.80 9.48
CA TYR A 66 -0.43 -4.58 9.88
C TYR A 66 0.38 -3.90 11.00
N ILE A 67 0.69 -2.60 10.83
CA ILE A 67 1.42 -1.81 11.84
C ILE A 67 0.65 -1.79 13.16
N ASP A 68 -0.66 -1.53 13.12
CA ASP A 68 -1.52 -1.48 14.32
C ASP A 68 -1.56 -2.83 15.04
N LYS A 69 -1.77 -3.90 14.27
CA LYS A 69 -1.89 -5.27 14.82
C LYS A 69 -0.64 -5.73 15.57
N TYR A 70 0.54 -5.36 15.06
CA TYR A 70 1.81 -5.82 15.61
C TYR A 70 2.60 -4.72 16.34
N ASN A 71 2.01 -3.52 16.49
CA ASN A 71 2.64 -2.37 17.13
C ASN A 71 4.04 -2.08 16.56
N ILE A 72 4.15 -2.09 15.21
CA ILE A 72 5.44 -1.85 14.55
C ILE A 72 5.84 -0.39 14.76
N ASP A 73 6.94 -0.20 15.47
CA ASP A 73 7.49 1.14 15.65
C ASP A 73 8.18 1.63 14.38
N VAL A 74 7.65 2.69 13.79
CA VAL A 74 8.22 3.37 12.62
C VAL A 74 8.64 4.80 12.92
N LYS A 75 8.40 5.28 14.14
CA LYS A 75 8.68 6.66 14.53
C LYS A 75 10.18 6.97 14.43
N ASP A 76 10.48 8.17 13.95
CA ASP A 76 11.82 8.70 13.78
C ASP A 76 12.77 7.88 12.88
N LYS A 77 12.24 6.89 12.14
CA LYS A 77 13.01 6.03 11.23
C LYS A 77 13.16 6.65 9.83
N LEU A 78 14.24 6.27 9.15
CA LEU A 78 14.41 6.45 7.70
C LEU A 78 13.74 5.28 6.98
N ALA A 79 12.74 5.59 6.17
CA ALA A 79 11.91 4.60 5.48
C ALA A 79 12.10 4.65 3.96
N LEU A 80 11.98 3.49 3.30
CA LEU A 80 11.90 3.36 1.84
C LEU A 80 10.57 2.69 1.47
N ASP A 81 9.82 3.32 0.57
CA ASP A 81 8.60 2.79 -0.04
C ASP A 81 8.88 2.43 -1.51
N ILE A 82 8.93 1.13 -1.81
CA ILE A 82 9.22 0.59 -3.13
C ILE A 82 7.90 0.27 -3.85
N GLY A 83 7.69 0.92 -5.02
CA GLY A 83 6.41 0.87 -5.72
C GLY A 83 5.39 1.78 -5.05
N SER A 84 5.80 3.01 -4.75
CA SER A 84 5.00 3.96 -3.96
C SER A 84 3.69 4.36 -4.65
N SER A 85 3.61 4.31 -5.98
CA SER A 85 2.41 4.64 -6.77
C SER A 85 1.74 5.93 -6.29
N THR A 86 0.47 5.88 -5.85
CA THR A 86 -0.24 7.06 -5.30
C THR A 86 0.21 7.45 -3.88
N GLY A 87 1.07 6.67 -3.23
CA GLY A 87 1.64 6.98 -1.92
C GLY A 87 0.92 6.41 -0.72
N GLY A 88 0.14 5.33 -0.91
CA GLY A 88 -0.62 4.75 0.20
C GLY A 88 0.23 4.27 1.38
N PHE A 89 1.31 3.55 1.12
CA PHE A 89 2.22 3.10 2.17
C PHE A 89 3.02 4.28 2.75
N SER A 90 3.48 5.19 1.90
CA SER A 90 4.16 6.42 2.33
C SER A 90 3.30 7.26 3.25
N GLU A 91 1.98 7.41 2.97
CA GLU A 91 1.06 8.16 3.82
C GLU A 91 0.95 7.53 5.22
N VAL A 92 0.85 6.21 5.28
CA VAL A 92 0.83 5.50 6.56
C VAL A 92 2.12 5.78 7.34
N LEU A 93 3.28 5.60 6.72
CA LEU A 93 4.57 5.85 7.36
C LEU A 93 4.67 7.30 7.89
N LEU A 94 4.25 8.29 7.09
CA LEU A 94 4.23 9.70 7.48
C LEU A 94 3.29 9.96 8.68
N ASN A 95 2.10 9.35 8.67
CA ASN A 95 1.13 9.48 9.76
C ASN A 95 1.64 8.85 11.07
N TYR A 96 2.45 7.79 10.98
CA TYR A 96 3.08 7.13 12.15
C TYR A 96 4.43 7.76 12.54
N GLY A 97 4.78 8.91 11.96
CA GLY A 97 5.87 9.75 12.44
C GLY A 97 7.26 9.32 11.99
N VAL A 98 7.44 8.72 10.81
CA VAL A 98 8.78 8.50 10.26
C VAL A 98 9.55 9.80 10.15
N LYS A 99 10.86 9.76 10.37
CA LYS A 99 11.75 10.89 10.17
C LYS A 99 11.77 11.33 8.72
N LYS A 100 11.80 10.36 7.81
CA LYS A 100 11.83 10.59 6.37
C LYS A 100 11.36 9.35 5.62
N VAL A 101 10.61 9.53 4.54
CA VAL A 101 10.27 8.47 3.60
C VAL A 101 10.82 8.79 2.22
N ILE A 102 11.48 7.81 1.62
CA ILE A 102 11.94 7.85 0.24
C ILE A 102 10.95 7.02 -0.59
N CYS A 103 10.29 7.66 -1.54
CA CYS A 103 9.29 7.05 -2.41
C CYS A 103 9.95 6.73 -3.75
N VAL A 104 9.99 5.47 -4.16
CA VAL A 104 10.58 5.04 -5.44
C VAL A 104 9.52 4.33 -6.27
N ASP A 105 9.31 4.80 -7.50
CA ASP A 105 8.37 4.20 -8.44
C ASP A 105 8.85 4.34 -9.90
N VAL A 106 8.55 3.34 -10.72
CA VAL A 106 8.83 3.38 -12.16
C VAL A 106 7.83 4.26 -12.92
N GLY A 107 6.69 4.55 -12.32
CA GLY A 107 5.66 5.42 -12.90
C GLY A 107 6.04 6.89 -12.84
N LYS A 108 5.23 7.71 -13.51
CA LYS A 108 5.39 9.16 -13.60
C LYS A 108 4.15 9.87 -13.11
N ASN A 109 4.34 10.91 -12.30
CA ASN A 109 3.26 11.78 -11.81
C ASN A 109 2.12 11.00 -11.13
N GLN A 110 2.44 9.91 -10.42
CA GLN A 110 1.45 9.08 -9.74
C GLN A 110 1.26 9.49 -8.28
N LEU A 111 2.31 9.98 -7.65
CA LEU A 111 2.30 10.27 -6.22
C LEU A 111 1.39 11.47 -5.92
N HIS A 112 0.51 11.26 -4.95
CA HIS A 112 -0.46 12.29 -4.52
C HIS A 112 0.25 13.50 -3.91
N SER A 113 -0.27 14.72 -4.16
CA SER A 113 0.32 15.98 -3.66
C SER A 113 0.52 15.98 -2.14
N LYS A 114 -0.43 15.45 -1.37
CA LYS A 114 -0.33 15.32 0.09
C LYS A 114 1.00 14.67 0.55
N ILE A 115 1.50 13.69 -0.19
CA ILE A 115 2.75 12.99 0.12
C ILE A 115 3.93 13.72 -0.52
N LYS A 116 3.76 14.16 -1.76
CA LYS A 116 4.81 14.85 -2.52
C LYS A 116 5.24 16.17 -1.85
N ASP A 117 4.30 16.89 -1.23
CA ASP A 117 4.52 18.19 -0.60
C ASP A 117 4.94 18.08 0.88
N ASP A 118 4.90 16.87 1.49
CA ASP A 118 5.39 16.66 2.87
C ASP A 118 6.92 16.79 2.91
N LYS A 119 7.43 17.68 3.76
CA LYS A 119 8.86 17.95 3.89
C LYS A 119 9.70 16.73 4.27
N ARG A 120 9.07 15.69 4.82
CA ARG A 120 9.71 14.41 5.18
C ARG A 120 9.74 13.43 4.01
N SER A 121 9.06 13.72 2.92
CA SER A 121 9.03 12.89 1.71
C SER A 121 10.10 13.31 0.72
N LYS A 122 10.73 12.32 0.08
CA LYS A 122 11.57 12.54 -1.11
C LYS A 122 11.19 11.53 -2.19
N VAL A 123 10.93 12.03 -3.39
CA VAL A 123 10.29 11.29 -4.47
C VAL A 123 11.28 11.02 -5.60
N TYR A 124 11.30 9.78 -6.07
CA TYR A 124 12.04 9.31 -7.23
C TYR A 124 11.06 8.55 -8.14
N GLU A 125 10.44 9.28 -9.05
CA GLU A 125 9.60 8.72 -10.13
C GLU A 125 10.44 8.39 -11.36
N GLU A 126 9.90 7.57 -12.27
CA GLU A 126 10.62 7.04 -13.44
C GLU A 126 11.93 6.31 -13.04
N MET A 127 11.95 5.72 -11.82
CA MET A 127 13.12 5.08 -11.23
C MET A 127 12.87 3.60 -10.95
N ASP A 128 13.64 2.74 -11.61
CA ASP A 128 13.65 1.31 -11.28
C ASP A 128 14.44 1.10 -9.99
N ILE A 129 13.83 0.44 -9.01
CA ILE A 129 14.49 0.17 -7.73
C ILE A 129 15.81 -0.59 -7.91
N ARG A 130 15.96 -1.41 -8.95
CA ARG A 130 17.18 -2.17 -9.24
C ARG A 130 18.37 -1.28 -9.57
N GLU A 131 18.11 -0.08 -10.07
CA GLU A 131 19.12 0.95 -10.43
C GLU A 131 19.25 2.02 -9.35
N PHE A 132 18.32 2.06 -8.39
CA PHE A 132 18.29 3.05 -7.32
C PHE A 132 19.47 2.87 -6.36
N SER A 133 20.04 3.97 -5.91
CA SER A 133 21.06 4.01 -4.86
C SER A 133 20.75 5.12 -3.86
N TYR A 134 21.12 4.90 -2.60
CA TYR A 134 20.97 5.88 -1.54
C TYR A 134 22.18 5.80 -0.61
N PRO A 135 22.67 6.93 -0.06
CA PRO A 135 23.91 6.95 0.75
C PRO A 135 23.77 6.25 2.10
N GLU A 136 22.54 6.12 2.62
CA GLU A 136 22.25 5.52 3.91
C GLU A 136 21.40 4.27 3.72
N LYS A 137 21.51 3.30 4.66
CA LYS A 137 20.59 2.16 4.73
C LYS A 137 19.31 2.55 5.45
N PHE A 138 18.21 1.95 5.04
CA PHE A 138 16.87 2.22 5.57
C PHE A 138 16.58 1.38 6.81
N ASP A 139 16.11 2.04 7.87
CA ASP A 139 15.67 1.37 9.09
C ASP A 139 14.45 0.48 8.84
N ILE A 140 13.59 0.90 7.90
CA ILE A 140 12.43 0.14 7.43
C ILE A 140 12.26 0.26 5.92
N ILE A 141 12.06 -0.85 5.25
CA ILE A 141 11.68 -0.93 3.83
C ILE A 141 10.28 -1.53 3.76
N VAL A 142 9.39 -0.87 3.03
CA VAL A 142 8.06 -1.38 2.67
C VAL A 142 7.96 -1.52 1.16
N SER A 143 7.19 -2.50 0.66
CA SER A 143 7.01 -2.69 -0.77
C SER A 143 5.63 -3.21 -1.12
N ASP A 144 4.96 -2.53 -2.06
CA ASP A 144 3.69 -2.94 -2.71
C ASP A 144 3.84 -2.95 -4.24
N VAL A 145 4.95 -3.50 -4.76
CA VAL A 145 5.21 -3.56 -6.20
C VAL A 145 4.19 -4.41 -6.95
N SER A 146 3.94 -4.04 -8.20
CA SER A 146 3.08 -4.77 -9.14
C SER A 146 3.82 -5.04 -10.45
N PHE A 147 3.43 -6.11 -11.16
CA PHE A 147 3.97 -6.50 -12.45
C PHE A 147 5.44 -6.95 -12.45
N ILE A 148 6.03 -7.13 -11.29
CA ILE A 148 7.37 -7.66 -11.08
C ILE A 148 7.34 -8.62 -9.89
N SER A 149 8.14 -9.70 -9.96
CA SER A 149 8.33 -10.58 -8.80
C SER A 149 9.31 -9.96 -7.81
N LEU A 150 9.05 -10.16 -6.52
CA LEU A 150 9.94 -9.75 -5.42
C LEU A 150 11.35 -10.36 -5.55
N VAL A 151 11.47 -11.53 -6.19
CA VAL A 151 12.76 -12.18 -6.47
C VAL A 151 13.68 -11.27 -7.27
N HIS A 152 13.15 -10.46 -8.19
CA HIS A 152 13.97 -9.56 -9.02
C HIS A 152 14.50 -8.33 -8.29
N ILE A 153 13.90 -7.98 -7.15
CA ILE A 153 14.30 -6.81 -6.35
C ILE A 153 14.99 -7.18 -5.03
N ILE A 154 14.98 -8.46 -4.63
CA ILE A 154 15.51 -8.93 -3.35
C ILE A 154 16.96 -8.52 -3.10
N ASN A 155 17.81 -8.53 -4.14
CA ASN A 155 19.22 -8.13 -4.03
C ASN A 155 19.35 -6.65 -3.66
N LYS A 156 18.54 -5.80 -4.28
CA LYS A 156 18.55 -4.37 -4.01
C LYS A 156 17.92 -4.05 -2.65
N VAL A 157 16.85 -4.73 -2.29
CA VAL A 157 16.28 -4.63 -0.94
C VAL A 157 17.33 -5.02 0.12
N ASP A 158 18.08 -6.11 -0.13
CA ASP A 158 19.17 -6.52 0.78
C ASP A 158 20.27 -5.47 0.90
N GLU A 159 20.70 -4.89 -0.21
CA GLU A 159 21.70 -3.82 -0.21
C GLU A 159 21.27 -2.62 0.63
N LEU A 160 20.02 -2.20 0.49
CA LEU A 160 19.47 -0.99 1.09
C LEU A 160 18.95 -1.16 2.51
N ALA A 161 18.58 -2.39 2.92
CA ALA A 161 18.00 -2.65 4.22
C ALA A 161 19.02 -2.61 5.36
N LYS A 162 18.61 -2.00 6.49
CA LYS A 162 19.33 -2.02 7.76
C LYS A 162 18.66 -2.96 8.76
N LYS A 163 17.31 -2.97 8.81
CA LYS A 163 16.57 -3.74 9.80
C LYS A 163 15.25 -4.30 9.27
N ASP A 164 14.15 -3.55 9.39
CA ASP A 164 12.81 -4.05 9.10
C ASP A 164 12.51 -4.07 7.59
N ILE A 165 12.01 -5.18 7.07
CA ILE A 165 11.65 -5.37 5.66
C ILE A 165 10.23 -5.94 5.61
N ILE A 166 9.25 -5.14 5.15
CA ILE A 166 7.84 -5.51 5.03
C ILE A 166 7.46 -5.55 3.56
N LEU A 167 7.23 -6.73 3.02
CA LEU A 167 6.95 -6.94 1.61
C LEU A 167 5.54 -7.49 1.41
N LEU A 168 4.81 -6.91 0.47
CA LEU A 168 3.54 -7.47 0.02
C LEU A 168 3.81 -8.47 -1.10
N PHE A 169 3.70 -9.75 -0.77
CA PHE A 169 3.81 -10.85 -1.72
C PHE A 169 2.47 -11.03 -2.45
N LYS A 170 2.51 -10.92 -3.76
CA LYS A 170 1.33 -10.99 -4.64
C LYS A 170 1.40 -12.25 -5.51
N PRO A 171 0.65 -13.31 -5.20
CA PRO A 171 0.71 -14.57 -5.94
C PRO A 171 0.64 -14.41 -7.45
N GLN A 172 -0.18 -13.46 -7.95
CA GLN A 172 -0.35 -13.25 -9.38
C GLN A 172 0.93 -12.85 -10.13
N PHE A 173 1.94 -12.32 -9.44
CA PHE A 173 3.24 -11.93 -9.99
C PHE A 173 4.37 -12.88 -9.62
N GLU A 174 4.13 -13.81 -8.69
CA GLU A 174 5.14 -14.71 -8.12
C GLU A 174 5.03 -16.15 -8.65
N VAL A 175 3.80 -16.60 -8.92
CA VAL A 175 3.58 -17.93 -9.49
C VAL A 175 3.83 -17.95 -11.00
N GLY A 176 4.33 -19.04 -11.53
CA GLY A 176 4.55 -19.20 -12.97
C GLY A 176 3.28 -19.00 -13.82
N LYS A 177 3.46 -18.78 -15.12
CA LYS A 177 2.37 -18.59 -16.09
C LYS A 177 1.40 -19.75 -16.15
N ASN A 178 1.84 -20.97 -15.82
CA ASN A 178 1.05 -22.21 -15.88
C ASN A 178 0.17 -22.44 -14.64
N ALA A 179 0.29 -21.61 -13.59
CA ALA A 179 -0.55 -21.71 -12.41
C ALA A 179 -2.04 -21.46 -12.76
N LYS A 180 -2.93 -22.25 -12.19
CA LYS A 180 -4.38 -22.14 -12.45
C LYS A 180 -4.91 -20.79 -11.98
N ARG A 181 -5.71 -20.16 -12.87
CA ARG A 181 -6.36 -18.87 -12.61
C ARG A 181 -7.84 -18.96 -12.96
N ASN A 182 -8.67 -18.20 -12.27
CA ASN A 182 -10.07 -18.05 -12.64
C ASN A 182 -10.21 -17.08 -13.84
N LYS A 183 -11.46 -16.88 -14.30
CA LYS A 183 -11.78 -15.99 -15.45
C LYS A 183 -11.38 -14.52 -15.23
N LYS A 184 -11.14 -14.09 -13.98
CA LYS A 184 -10.70 -12.73 -13.62
C LYS A 184 -9.19 -12.63 -13.46
N GLY A 185 -8.43 -13.71 -13.73
CA GLY A 185 -6.97 -13.74 -13.56
C GLY A 185 -6.50 -13.97 -12.10
N VAL A 186 -7.44 -14.23 -11.18
CA VAL A 186 -7.11 -14.56 -9.79
C VAL A 186 -6.47 -15.93 -9.73
N VAL A 187 -5.33 -16.05 -9.06
CA VAL A 187 -4.65 -17.32 -8.85
C VAL A 187 -5.47 -18.18 -7.87
N ILE A 188 -5.86 -19.38 -8.32
CA ILE A 188 -6.62 -20.36 -7.54
C ILE A 188 -5.82 -21.65 -7.29
N ASP A 189 -4.55 -21.64 -7.64
CA ASP A 189 -3.63 -22.77 -7.49
C ASP A 189 -2.89 -22.66 -6.16
N GLU A 190 -3.48 -23.19 -5.10
CA GLU A 190 -2.92 -23.15 -3.75
C GLU A 190 -1.52 -23.76 -3.66
N ARG A 191 -1.26 -24.84 -4.43
CA ARG A 191 0.06 -25.49 -4.44
C ARG A 191 1.12 -24.59 -5.07
N ALA A 192 0.77 -23.92 -6.17
CA ALA A 192 1.67 -22.95 -6.81
C ALA A 192 1.95 -21.75 -5.90
N ILE A 193 0.92 -21.23 -5.20
CA ILE A 193 1.07 -20.14 -4.23
C ILE A 193 2.01 -20.57 -3.11
N PHE A 194 1.76 -21.71 -2.49
CA PHE A 194 2.58 -22.24 -1.41
C PHE A 194 4.05 -22.43 -1.86
N SER A 195 4.25 -23.06 -3.02
CA SER A 195 5.60 -23.29 -3.56
C SER A 195 6.34 -21.98 -3.82
N ALA A 196 5.66 -20.96 -4.36
CA ALA A 196 6.27 -19.65 -4.60
C ALA A 196 6.62 -18.91 -3.30
N LEU A 197 5.75 -18.97 -2.28
CA LEU A 197 6.02 -18.42 -0.94
C LEU A 197 7.25 -19.09 -0.30
N GLU A 198 7.28 -20.42 -0.27
CA GLU A 198 8.41 -21.15 0.34
C GLU A 198 9.72 -20.86 -0.39
N ASN A 199 9.70 -20.83 -1.73
CA ASN A 199 10.88 -20.52 -2.52
C ASN A 199 11.37 -19.08 -2.25
N PHE A 200 10.47 -18.09 -2.15
CA PHE A 200 10.85 -16.71 -1.82
C PHE A 200 11.44 -16.62 -0.42
N LYS A 201 10.82 -17.26 0.59
CA LYS A 201 11.33 -17.31 1.97
C LYS A 201 12.72 -17.96 2.04
N LEU A 202 12.94 -19.02 1.26
CA LEU A 202 14.27 -19.64 1.18
C LEU A 202 15.33 -18.68 0.64
N GLN A 203 15.01 -17.90 -0.41
CA GLN A 203 15.92 -16.88 -0.93
C GLN A 203 16.20 -15.77 0.11
N CYS A 204 15.20 -15.33 0.87
CA CYS A 204 15.38 -14.40 1.97
C CYS A 204 16.30 -14.96 3.05
N LYS A 205 16.12 -16.24 3.41
CA LYS A 205 16.98 -16.93 4.38
C LYS A 205 18.43 -17.02 3.90
N MET A 206 18.68 -17.23 2.61
CA MET A 206 20.03 -17.22 2.03
C MET A 206 20.72 -15.86 2.17
N LYS A 207 19.94 -14.77 2.27
CA LYS A 207 20.41 -13.40 2.58
C LYS A 207 20.51 -13.13 4.08
N LYS A 208 20.32 -14.16 4.90
CA LYS A 208 20.32 -14.09 6.37
C LYS A 208 19.20 -13.22 6.95
N TRP A 209 18.09 -13.07 6.21
CA TRP A 209 16.91 -12.42 6.75
C TRP A 209 16.15 -13.42 7.64
N GLU A 210 15.69 -12.95 8.78
CA GLU A 210 14.84 -13.72 9.69
C GLU A 210 13.38 -13.35 9.44
N LEU A 211 12.54 -14.35 9.17
CA LEU A 211 11.10 -14.15 9.01
C LEU A 211 10.44 -13.97 10.38
N LEU A 212 9.94 -12.78 10.66
CA LEU A 212 9.19 -12.49 11.88
C LEU A 212 7.73 -12.88 11.78
N LYS A 213 7.10 -12.53 10.66
CA LYS A 213 5.66 -12.73 10.42
C LYS A 213 5.38 -13.02 8.96
N GLU A 214 4.42 -13.92 8.78
CA GLU A 214 3.73 -14.17 7.51
C GLU A 214 2.23 -14.17 7.79
N GLU A 215 1.47 -13.37 7.09
CA GLU A 215 0.01 -13.40 7.17
C GLU A 215 -0.65 -12.96 5.87
N LYS A 216 -1.89 -13.39 5.67
CA LYS A 216 -2.72 -12.85 4.60
C LYS A 216 -3.03 -11.39 4.87
N SER A 217 -2.89 -10.57 3.84
CA SER A 217 -3.33 -9.16 3.90
C SER A 217 -4.81 -9.08 4.28
N SER A 218 -5.13 -8.12 5.14
CA SER A 218 -6.53 -7.86 5.54
C SER A 218 -7.42 -7.38 4.38
N ILE A 219 -6.81 -6.98 3.26
CA ILE A 219 -7.49 -6.48 2.07
C ILE A 219 -6.98 -7.23 0.85
N LEU A 220 -7.92 -7.73 0.06
CA LEU A 220 -7.64 -8.41 -1.20
C LEU A 220 -7.05 -7.44 -2.24
N GLY A 221 -6.28 -7.97 -3.18
CA GLY A 221 -5.84 -7.24 -4.37
C GLY A 221 -7.00 -6.72 -5.21
N LYS A 222 -6.72 -5.83 -6.17
CA LYS A 222 -7.74 -5.14 -6.99
C LYS A 222 -8.69 -6.10 -7.69
N GLU A 223 -8.18 -7.21 -8.21
CA GLU A 223 -8.97 -8.22 -8.93
C GLU A 223 -9.47 -9.36 -8.02
N GLY A 224 -9.20 -9.28 -6.70
CA GLY A 224 -9.62 -10.26 -5.71
C GLY A 224 -8.57 -11.32 -5.36
N ASN A 225 -7.31 -11.14 -5.78
CA ASN A 225 -6.22 -12.03 -5.35
C ASN A 225 -5.99 -11.89 -3.84
N GLU A 226 -5.79 -13.01 -3.15
CA GLU A 226 -5.19 -13.00 -1.82
C GLU A 226 -3.74 -12.55 -1.94
N GLU A 227 -3.31 -11.69 -1.03
CA GLU A 227 -1.95 -11.19 -0.96
C GLU A 227 -1.41 -11.45 0.44
N TYR A 228 -0.10 -11.55 0.59
CA TYR A 228 0.54 -11.90 1.86
C TYR A 228 1.50 -10.79 2.29
N ILE A 229 1.47 -10.46 3.57
CA ILE A 229 2.47 -9.60 4.18
C ILE A 229 3.56 -10.49 4.76
N LEU A 230 4.78 -10.27 4.29
CA LEU A 230 5.98 -10.94 4.78
C LEU A 230 6.86 -9.89 5.48
N HIS A 231 7.10 -10.07 6.76
CA HIS A 231 7.95 -9.19 7.55
C HIS A 231 9.21 -9.91 7.98
N PHE A 232 10.33 -9.38 7.55
CA PHE A 232 11.66 -9.90 7.87
C PHE A 232 12.45 -8.88 8.67
N ILE A 233 13.42 -9.39 9.45
CA ILE A 233 14.52 -8.61 10.02
C ILE A 233 15.83 -9.04 9.36
N LYS A 234 16.68 -8.04 9.12
CA LYS A 234 18.05 -8.20 8.65
C LYS A 234 19.04 -7.95 9.79
#